data_8183e29840525f059bf7298d1d8d5b54
#
_entry.id   8183e29840525f059bf7298d1d8d5b54
#
_cell.length_a   1.000
_cell.length_b   1.000
_cell.length_c   1.000
_cell.angle_alpha   90.00
_cell.angle_beta   90.00
_cell.angle_gamma   90.00
#
_symmetry.space_group_name_H-M   'P 1'
#
loop_
_entity.id
_entity.type
_entity.pdbx_description
1 polymer ?
#
loop_
_entity_poly.entity_id
_entity_poly.type
_entity_poly.pdbx_seq_one_letter_code
_entity_poly.pdbx_strand_id
1 'polypeptide(L)'
;MTATALQTTSTHSLSNTVDEALKATKDIPMFEKFFEQYESEEHEVIVIIGNSMLIPTKNAVTNIYDISIQTMAMLFCDSGELVPKSMWIDMPLAEEECDNDALRERFEPDKLFRVKVRKIKNECRGLRSSHTWCISQVLNENEECPLLSNLLDEYYEDDVIDDEVLGELRLNRYDEVLTSDFIWCNKPIALWLRVDVLDRKSWPQAITLAKTMVAESKSWDRQMRKFAASRYIKDANKFIEDMFHYEYGDMYDEYGNHESGATPKRITERQFATALYICFLEINADGSFYAVLRCHKYLGGKTIAVEGDVNTGVYRADIDIF
;
A
#
# COMPACT_ATOMS: atom_id res chain seq x y z
N MET A 1 -66.80 -10.58 5.27
CA MET A 1 -65.53 -10.68 4.56
C MET A 1 -64.65 -9.50 5.01
N THR A 2 -63.83 -9.76 5.98
CA THR A 2 -63.07 -8.78 6.75
C THR A 2 -61.65 -8.72 6.19
N ALA A 3 -61.26 -7.56 5.65
CA ALA A 3 -59.91 -7.26 5.22
C ALA A 3 -59.09 -6.73 6.40
N THR A 4 -58.06 -7.43 6.79
CA THR A 4 -57.13 -7.08 7.87
C THR A 4 -56.07 -6.13 7.30
N ALA A 5 -56.04 -4.90 7.81
CA ALA A 5 -55.00 -3.91 7.51
C ALA A 5 -53.73 -4.26 8.32
N LEU A 6 -52.62 -4.50 7.63
CA LEU A 6 -51.29 -4.58 8.23
C LEU A 6 -50.79 -3.15 8.49
N GLN A 7 -50.52 -2.86 9.75
CA GLN A 7 -49.87 -1.63 10.20
C GLN A 7 -48.38 -1.69 9.85
N THR A 8 -47.93 -0.72 9.04
CA THR A 8 -46.53 -0.37 8.87
C THR A 8 -46.06 0.46 10.07
N THR A 9 -45.26 -0.17 10.94
CA THR A 9 -44.60 0.52 12.04
C THR A 9 -43.24 1.09 11.56
N SER A 10 -43.21 2.37 11.49
CA SER A 10 -42.17 3.35 11.80
C SER A 10 -40.72 2.90 11.91
N THR A 11 -39.93 3.17 10.83
CA THR A 11 -38.48 3.20 10.79
C THR A 11 -37.90 4.61 10.96
N HIS A 12 -38.66 5.57 11.50
CA HIS A 12 -38.22 6.98 11.57
C HIS A 12 -37.59 7.43 12.89
N SER A 13 -37.32 6.53 13.86
CA SER A 13 -36.83 6.97 15.18
C SER A 13 -35.31 6.84 15.41
N LEU A 14 -34.58 6.12 14.56
CA LEU A 14 -33.13 5.95 14.75
C LEU A 14 -32.27 7.03 14.09
N SER A 15 -32.73 7.66 13.00
CA SER A 15 -31.97 8.71 12.32
C SER A 15 -31.89 10.03 13.10
N ASN A 16 -32.93 10.37 13.85
CA ASN A 16 -33.00 11.64 14.60
C ASN A 16 -32.09 11.68 15.83
N THR A 17 -31.75 10.51 16.42
CA THR A 17 -30.87 10.44 17.58
C THR A 17 -29.40 10.55 17.20
N VAL A 18 -29.02 10.08 16.00
CA VAL A 18 -27.65 10.20 15.48
C VAL A 18 -27.37 11.64 15.06
N ASP A 19 -28.29 12.30 14.40
CA ASP A 19 -28.20 13.73 14.03
C ASP A 19 -28.09 14.68 15.24
N GLU A 20 -28.76 14.35 16.36
CA GLU A 20 -28.63 15.11 17.60
C GLU A 20 -27.27 14.87 18.30
N ALA A 21 -26.76 13.67 18.28
CA ALA A 21 -25.43 13.36 18.80
C ALA A 21 -24.32 14.05 17.99
N LEU A 22 -24.44 14.07 16.66
CA LEU A 22 -23.48 14.75 15.76
C LEU A 22 -23.54 16.28 15.84
N LYS A 23 -24.72 16.86 16.11
CA LYS A 23 -24.83 18.31 16.43
C LYS A 23 -24.18 18.66 17.76
N ALA A 24 -24.15 17.72 18.72
CA ALA A 24 -23.53 17.92 20.03
C ALA A 24 -21.97 17.89 19.97
N THR A 25 -21.35 17.31 18.93
CA THR A 25 -19.87 17.30 18.81
C THR A 25 -19.25 18.69 18.57
N LYS A 26 -20.04 19.69 18.17
CA LYS A 26 -19.54 21.07 17.92
C LYS A 26 -19.16 21.82 19.20
N ASP A 27 -19.68 21.41 20.35
CA ASP A 27 -19.58 22.16 21.60
C ASP A 27 -18.79 21.42 22.73
N ILE A 28 -18.08 20.34 22.40
CA ILE A 28 -17.35 19.58 23.41
C ILE A 28 -15.93 20.14 23.55
N PRO A 29 -15.61 20.80 24.71
CA PRO A 29 -14.24 21.29 24.98
C PRO A 29 -13.15 20.23 24.85
N MET A 30 -13.56 18.95 24.90
CA MET A 30 -12.70 17.79 24.74
C MET A 30 -11.95 17.78 23.41
N PHE A 31 -12.57 18.20 22.29
CA PHE A 31 -11.95 18.16 20.96
C PHE A 31 -11.15 19.43 20.60
N GLU A 32 -11.18 20.47 21.42
CA GLU A 32 -10.42 21.70 21.17
C GLU A 32 -8.93 21.41 20.96
N LYS A 33 -8.31 20.59 21.84
CA LYS A 33 -6.90 20.18 21.71
C LYS A 33 -6.58 19.42 20.45
N PHE A 34 -7.53 18.62 19.93
CA PHE A 34 -7.36 17.94 18.67
C PHE A 34 -7.36 18.95 17.52
N PHE A 35 -8.31 19.86 17.50
CA PHE A 35 -8.44 20.88 16.45
C PHE A 35 -7.37 21.97 16.50
N GLU A 36 -6.66 22.18 17.64
CA GLU A 36 -5.52 23.09 17.72
C GLU A 36 -4.38 22.73 16.74
N GLN A 37 -4.30 21.47 16.31
CA GLN A 37 -3.32 20.99 15.31
C GLN A 37 -3.68 21.41 13.88
N TYR A 38 -4.90 21.86 13.63
CA TYR A 38 -5.45 22.17 12.32
C TYR A 38 -5.73 23.67 12.18
N GLU A 39 -5.81 24.14 10.94
CA GLU A 39 -6.18 25.51 10.61
C GLU A 39 -7.63 25.78 11.07
N SER A 40 -7.96 27.03 11.33
CA SER A 40 -9.33 27.41 11.73
C SER A 40 -10.30 27.45 10.55
N GLU A 41 -9.78 27.57 9.33
CA GLU A 41 -10.56 27.57 8.10
C GLU A 41 -11.17 26.20 7.85
N GLU A 42 -12.48 26.19 7.57
CA GLU A 42 -13.23 24.97 7.24
C GLU A 42 -13.58 24.98 5.76
N HIS A 43 -13.36 23.85 5.10
CA HIS A 43 -13.78 23.61 3.73
C HIS A 43 -14.90 22.56 3.73
N GLU A 44 -15.96 22.82 2.98
CA GLU A 44 -16.99 21.83 2.72
C GLU A 44 -16.58 20.97 1.54
N VAL A 45 -16.54 19.66 1.75
CA VAL A 45 -16.11 18.71 0.73
C VAL A 45 -17.03 17.49 0.70
N ILE A 46 -17.09 16.85 -0.47
CA ILE A 46 -17.68 15.51 -0.61
C ILE A 46 -16.51 14.53 -0.82
N VAL A 47 -16.49 13.45 -0.07
CA VAL A 47 -15.46 12.41 -0.12
C VAL A 47 -16.05 11.06 -0.46
N ILE A 48 -15.28 10.22 -1.16
CA ILE A 48 -15.55 8.79 -1.30
C ILE A 48 -14.76 8.06 -0.22
N ILE A 49 -15.44 7.27 0.60
CA ILE A 49 -14.78 6.44 1.61
C ILE A 49 -14.04 5.30 0.94
N GLY A 50 -12.76 5.13 1.26
CA GLY A 50 -11.94 4.04 0.79
C GLY A 50 -11.98 2.82 1.71
N ASN A 51 -11.34 1.74 1.29
CA ASN A 51 -11.25 0.52 2.08
C ASN A 51 -10.14 0.65 3.12
N SER A 52 -10.48 1.02 4.34
CA SER A 52 -9.53 1.19 5.44
C SER A 52 -9.94 0.43 6.69
N MET A 53 -8.94 -0.03 7.44
CA MET A 53 -9.16 -0.61 8.75
C MET A 53 -9.36 0.54 9.76
N LEU A 54 -10.60 0.77 10.18
CA LEU A 54 -10.94 1.79 11.14
C LEU A 54 -10.68 1.28 12.56
N ILE A 55 -9.56 1.71 13.13
CA ILE A 55 -9.18 1.36 14.50
C ILE A 55 -9.08 2.65 15.31
N PRO A 56 -9.98 2.88 16.28
CA PRO A 56 -9.84 4.00 17.21
C PRO A 56 -8.51 3.93 17.95
N THR A 57 -7.73 4.99 17.86
CA THR A 57 -6.44 5.09 18.50
C THR A 57 -6.44 6.27 19.47
N LYS A 58 -6.01 6.04 20.71
CA LYS A 58 -5.88 7.13 21.68
C LYS A 58 -4.62 7.93 21.40
N ASN A 59 -4.78 9.17 20.99
CA ASN A 59 -3.66 10.06 20.69
C ASN A 59 -2.92 10.45 21.98
N ALA A 60 -1.63 10.14 22.04
CA ALA A 60 -0.81 10.36 23.24
C ALA A 60 -0.64 11.85 23.60
N VAL A 61 -0.76 12.77 22.63
CA VAL A 61 -0.58 14.21 22.82
C VAL A 61 -1.86 14.86 23.31
N THR A 62 -2.97 14.55 22.65
CA THR A 62 -4.28 15.17 22.94
C THR A 62 -5.07 14.41 23.99
N ASN A 63 -4.77 13.13 24.22
CA ASN A 63 -5.51 12.17 25.04
C ASN A 63 -6.95 11.93 24.55
N ILE A 64 -7.21 12.17 23.27
CA ILE A 64 -8.49 12.00 22.58
C ILE A 64 -8.38 10.77 21.68
N TYR A 65 -9.47 10.01 21.52
CA TYR A 65 -9.55 8.98 20.52
C TYR A 65 -9.72 9.62 19.14
N ASP A 66 -9.01 9.08 18.16
CA ASP A 66 -9.18 9.43 16.75
C ASP A 66 -9.18 8.19 15.86
N ILE A 67 -9.79 8.31 14.70
CA ILE A 67 -9.66 7.36 13.59
C ILE A 67 -9.07 8.05 12.39
N SER A 68 -8.35 7.29 11.59
CA SER A 68 -7.89 7.71 10.28
C SER A 68 -8.73 7.01 9.21
N ILE A 69 -9.41 7.79 8.41
CA ILE A 69 -10.30 7.32 7.33
C ILE A 69 -9.55 7.52 6.02
N GLN A 70 -9.37 6.44 5.27
CA GLN A 70 -8.88 6.57 3.90
C GLN A 70 -10.01 7.03 3.00
N THR A 71 -9.76 8.05 2.19
CA THR A 71 -10.67 8.47 1.12
C THR A 71 -10.07 8.17 -0.23
N MET A 72 -10.89 7.86 -1.22
CA MET A 72 -10.44 7.65 -2.60
C MET A 72 -10.31 8.98 -3.35
N ALA A 73 -11.23 9.90 -3.12
CA ALA A 73 -11.23 11.23 -3.74
C ALA A 73 -11.90 12.26 -2.83
N MET A 74 -11.62 13.53 -3.10
CA MET A 74 -12.21 14.68 -2.42
C MET A 74 -12.65 15.73 -3.44
N LEU A 75 -13.89 16.17 -3.37
CA LEU A 75 -14.44 17.28 -4.17
C LEU A 75 -14.71 18.48 -3.24
N PHE A 76 -14.04 19.60 -3.47
CA PHE A 76 -14.31 20.85 -2.77
C PHE A 76 -15.58 21.50 -3.30
N CYS A 77 -16.58 21.69 -2.43
CA CYS A 77 -17.90 22.18 -2.84
C CYS A 77 -17.91 23.65 -3.28
N ASP A 78 -17.03 24.46 -2.74
CA ASP A 78 -16.91 25.91 -3.02
C ASP A 78 -16.21 26.19 -4.35
N SER A 79 -15.14 25.48 -4.66
CA SER A 79 -14.33 25.67 -5.87
C SER A 79 -14.69 24.72 -7.02
N GLY A 80 -15.34 23.60 -6.73
CA GLY A 80 -15.55 22.50 -7.67
C GLY A 80 -14.24 21.74 -8.00
N GLU A 81 -13.17 21.98 -7.24
CA GLU A 81 -11.91 21.27 -7.43
C GLU A 81 -12.05 19.81 -7.01
N LEU A 82 -11.77 18.89 -7.93
CA LEU A 82 -11.70 17.46 -7.68
C LEU A 82 -10.24 17.05 -7.46
N VAL A 83 -9.97 16.42 -6.33
CA VAL A 83 -8.69 15.77 -6.00
C VAL A 83 -8.88 14.27 -6.07
N PRO A 84 -8.63 13.63 -7.24
CA PRO A 84 -8.80 12.19 -7.45
C PRO A 84 -7.58 11.44 -6.92
N LYS A 85 -7.37 11.49 -5.61
CA LYS A 85 -6.20 10.90 -4.96
C LYS A 85 -6.60 10.34 -3.61
N SER A 86 -6.09 9.14 -3.31
CA SER A 86 -6.23 8.54 -1.99
C SER A 86 -5.54 9.40 -0.92
N MET A 87 -6.28 9.72 0.13
CA MET A 87 -5.81 10.55 1.26
C MET A 87 -6.32 9.98 2.58
N TRP A 88 -5.57 10.25 3.64
CA TRP A 88 -6.00 9.95 5.00
C TRP A 88 -6.56 11.22 5.66
N ILE A 89 -7.75 11.09 6.25
CA ILE A 89 -8.44 12.16 6.98
C ILE A 89 -8.68 11.68 8.39
N ASP A 90 -8.21 12.44 9.38
CA ASP A 90 -8.40 12.11 10.78
C ASP A 90 -9.77 12.61 11.28
N MET A 91 -10.41 11.86 12.17
CA MET A 91 -11.64 12.26 12.84
C MET A 91 -11.55 11.97 14.33
N PRO A 92 -11.75 12.97 15.20
CA PRO A 92 -11.82 12.75 16.64
C PRO A 92 -13.12 12.03 17.02
N LEU A 93 -13.04 11.16 18.02
CA LEU A 93 -14.15 10.36 18.53
C LEU A 93 -14.34 10.57 20.04
N ALA A 94 -15.57 10.57 20.49
CA ALA A 94 -15.86 10.36 21.89
C ALA A 94 -15.61 8.89 22.26
N GLU A 95 -15.34 8.59 23.53
CA GLU A 95 -15.00 7.23 23.98
C GLU A 95 -16.16 6.25 23.70
N GLU A 96 -17.38 6.73 23.74
CA GLU A 96 -18.60 5.97 23.45
C GLU A 96 -18.77 5.63 21.97
N GLU A 97 -18.09 6.36 21.08
CA GLU A 97 -18.10 6.15 19.62
C GLU A 97 -17.02 5.17 19.15
N CYS A 98 -16.19 4.64 20.06
CA CYS A 98 -15.06 3.76 19.73
C CYS A 98 -15.45 2.29 19.47
N ASP A 99 -16.69 2.01 19.08
CA ASP A 99 -17.13 0.69 18.64
C ASP A 99 -16.67 0.41 17.20
N ASN A 100 -15.78 -0.54 17.01
CA ASN A 100 -15.20 -0.86 15.72
C ASN A 100 -16.24 -1.32 14.68
N ASP A 101 -17.26 -2.06 15.09
CA ASP A 101 -18.26 -2.60 14.17
C ASP A 101 -19.21 -1.48 13.72
N ALA A 102 -19.62 -0.61 14.65
CA ALA A 102 -20.43 0.57 14.33
C ALA A 102 -19.68 1.56 13.41
N LEU A 103 -18.37 1.75 13.63
CA LEU A 103 -17.55 2.60 12.75
C LEU A 103 -17.40 2.02 11.34
N ARG A 104 -17.21 0.70 11.21
CA ARG A 104 -17.14 0.03 9.92
C ARG A 104 -18.46 0.10 9.15
N GLU A 105 -19.58 -0.07 9.82
CA GLU A 105 -20.90 0.06 9.21
C GLU A 105 -21.16 1.51 8.77
N ARG A 106 -20.76 2.48 9.58
CA ARG A 106 -20.91 3.90 9.27
C ARG A 106 -20.08 4.32 8.07
N PHE A 107 -18.77 4.04 8.11
CA PHE A 107 -17.79 4.41 7.07
C PHE A 107 -17.53 3.23 6.12
N GLU A 108 -18.58 2.59 5.66
CA GLU A 108 -18.50 1.53 4.67
C GLU A 108 -17.86 2.06 3.38
N PRO A 109 -16.95 1.26 2.74
CA PRO A 109 -16.33 1.66 1.48
C PRO A 109 -17.34 2.08 0.42
N ASP A 110 -16.92 2.97 -0.47
CA ASP A 110 -17.67 3.51 -1.60
C ASP A 110 -18.83 4.46 -1.25
N LYS A 111 -19.14 4.62 0.03
CA LYS A 111 -20.12 5.65 0.44
C LYS A 111 -19.57 7.05 0.23
N LEU A 112 -20.46 7.96 -0.16
CA LEU A 112 -20.16 9.37 -0.30
C LEU A 112 -20.61 10.13 0.94
N PHE A 113 -19.69 10.89 1.53
CA PHE A 113 -19.93 11.72 2.69
C PHE A 113 -19.74 13.20 2.33
N ARG A 114 -20.67 14.05 2.73
CA ARG A 114 -20.45 15.49 2.75
C ARG A 114 -19.97 15.87 4.14
N VAL A 115 -18.79 16.45 4.22
CA VAL A 115 -18.14 16.77 5.49
C VAL A 115 -17.54 18.17 5.45
N LYS A 116 -17.32 18.75 6.64
CA LYS A 116 -16.40 19.88 6.79
C LYS A 116 -15.04 19.34 7.23
N VAL A 117 -14.00 19.87 6.58
CA VAL A 117 -12.63 19.49 6.89
C VAL A 117 -11.78 20.71 7.21
N ARG A 118 -10.74 20.49 8.04
CA ARG A 118 -9.70 21.48 8.34
C ARG A 118 -8.35 20.92 7.95
N LYS A 119 -7.49 21.77 7.38
CA LYS A 119 -6.14 21.39 6.98
C LYS A 119 -5.21 21.37 8.18
N ILE A 120 -4.29 20.40 8.23
CA ILE A 120 -3.27 20.37 9.28
C ILE A 120 -2.30 21.55 9.13
N LYS A 121 -1.94 22.19 10.23
CA LYS A 121 -0.93 23.26 10.27
C LYS A 121 0.43 22.70 9.90
N ASN A 122 1.23 23.47 9.17
CA ASN A 122 2.54 23.04 8.69
C ASN A 122 3.48 22.60 9.82
N GLU A 123 3.44 23.30 10.96
CA GLU A 123 4.23 22.98 12.15
C GLU A 123 3.80 21.68 12.85
N CYS A 124 2.58 21.22 12.60
CA CYS A 124 2.02 20.00 13.19
C CYS A 124 2.14 18.76 12.28
N ARG A 125 2.61 18.92 11.05
CA ARG A 125 2.69 17.82 10.08
C ARG A 125 3.55 16.63 10.53
N GLY A 126 4.56 16.82 11.35
CA GLY A 126 5.36 15.78 12.01
C GLY A 126 5.67 14.58 11.12
N LEU A 127 5.62 13.38 11.70
CA LEU A 127 5.85 12.10 11.02
C LEU A 127 4.63 11.58 10.22
N ARG A 128 3.46 12.23 10.31
CA ARG A 128 2.23 11.86 9.59
C ARG A 128 2.09 12.65 8.29
N SER A 129 3.03 12.51 7.38
CA SER A 129 3.06 13.30 6.13
C SER A 129 1.86 13.05 5.21
N SER A 130 1.19 11.91 5.32
CA SER A 130 -0.01 11.52 4.55
C SER A 130 -1.32 12.05 5.13
N HIS A 131 -1.36 12.42 6.43
CA HIS A 131 -2.55 12.93 7.11
C HIS A 131 -2.57 14.45 7.03
N THR A 132 -3.30 14.98 6.07
CA THR A 132 -3.28 16.43 5.78
C THR A 132 -4.56 17.14 6.20
N TRP A 133 -5.61 16.41 6.54
CA TRP A 133 -6.94 16.93 6.84
C TRP A 133 -7.54 16.27 8.07
N CYS A 134 -8.49 16.94 8.73
CA CYS A 134 -9.39 16.30 9.69
C CYS A 134 -10.84 16.68 9.40
N ILE A 135 -11.75 15.76 9.74
CA ILE A 135 -13.19 16.02 9.73
C ILE A 135 -13.53 16.81 10.99
N SER A 136 -14.10 18.01 10.80
CA SER A 136 -14.62 18.82 11.89
C SER A 136 -16.14 18.63 12.08
N GLN A 137 -16.84 18.22 11.02
CA GLN A 137 -18.27 17.95 11.06
C GLN A 137 -18.68 17.04 9.90
N VAL A 138 -19.51 16.04 10.16
CA VAL A 138 -20.22 15.27 9.14
C VAL A 138 -21.55 15.99 8.86
N LEU A 139 -21.81 16.32 7.60
CA LEU A 139 -23.02 17.04 7.16
C LEU A 139 -24.06 16.08 6.59
N ASN A 140 -23.61 15.07 5.80
CA ASN A 140 -24.45 14.05 5.22
C ASN A 140 -23.64 12.75 5.02
N GLU A 141 -24.20 11.60 5.41
CA GLU A 141 -23.54 10.28 5.31
C GLU A 141 -23.94 9.48 4.07
N ASN A 142 -24.91 9.96 3.30
CA ASN A 142 -25.37 9.34 2.06
C ASN A 142 -25.55 10.44 1.01
N GLU A 143 -24.45 11.08 0.65
CA GLU A 143 -24.47 12.17 -0.31
C GLU A 143 -24.59 11.63 -1.72
N GLU A 144 -25.32 12.36 -2.58
CA GLU A 144 -25.40 12.09 -4.01
C GLU A 144 -24.54 13.09 -4.78
N CYS A 145 -23.52 12.60 -5.48
CA CYS A 145 -22.65 13.43 -6.30
C CYS A 145 -22.32 12.71 -7.61
N PRO A 146 -22.97 13.07 -8.74
CA PRO A 146 -22.75 12.39 -10.03
C PRO A 146 -21.29 12.36 -10.47
N LEU A 147 -20.53 13.41 -10.17
CA LEU A 147 -19.11 13.48 -10.54
C LEU A 147 -18.28 12.40 -9.81
N LEU A 148 -18.51 12.22 -8.51
CA LEU A 148 -17.82 11.21 -7.73
C LEU A 148 -18.36 9.80 -7.98
N SER A 149 -19.67 9.65 -8.27
CA SER A 149 -20.23 8.37 -8.68
C SER A 149 -19.63 7.89 -10.00
N ASN A 150 -19.48 8.77 -11.00
CA ASN A 150 -18.81 8.42 -12.24
C ASN A 150 -17.34 8.02 -12.02
N LEU A 151 -16.63 8.71 -11.12
CA LEU A 151 -15.24 8.35 -10.75
C LEU A 151 -15.19 6.95 -10.12
N LEU A 152 -16.19 6.61 -9.30
CA LEU A 152 -16.29 5.30 -8.68
C LEU A 152 -16.60 4.21 -9.71
N ASP A 153 -17.51 4.48 -10.67
CA ASP A 153 -17.80 3.57 -11.78
C ASP A 153 -16.54 3.33 -12.61
N GLU A 154 -15.79 4.39 -12.97
CA GLU A 154 -14.50 4.27 -13.66
C GLU A 154 -13.47 3.48 -12.84
N TYR A 155 -13.49 3.64 -11.51
CA TYR A 155 -12.59 2.89 -10.63
C TYR A 155 -12.84 1.39 -10.69
N TYR A 156 -14.07 0.92 -10.86
CA TYR A 156 -14.44 -0.50 -10.90
C TYR A 156 -14.42 -1.11 -12.31
N GLU A 157 -14.18 -0.34 -13.37
CA GLU A 157 -13.99 -0.90 -14.69
C GLU A 157 -12.79 -1.85 -14.74
N ASP A 158 -12.94 -2.97 -15.43
CA ASP A 158 -11.81 -3.87 -15.71
C ASP A 158 -10.86 -3.21 -16.71
N ASP A 159 -9.70 -2.78 -16.21
CA ASP A 159 -8.67 -2.19 -17.05
C ASP A 159 -7.66 -3.23 -17.51
N VAL A 160 -7.66 -3.49 -18.80
CA VAL A 160 -6.69 -4.34 -19.49
C VAL A 160 -6.05 -3.53 -20.61
N ILE A 161 -4.72 -3.51 -20.63
CA ILE A 161 -3.94 -2.84 -21.68
C ILE A 161 -3.12 -3.90 -22.41
N ASP A 162 -3.36 -4.06 -23.71
CA ASP A 162 -2.52 -4.87 -24.58
C ASP A 162 -1.32 -4.07 -25.05
N ASP A 163 -0.12 -4.41 -24.55
CA ASP A 163 1.12 -3.75 -24.91
C ASP A 163 2.02 -4.69 -25.74
N GLU A 164 2.52 -4.22 -26.87
CA GLU A 164 3.33 -5.03 -27.79
C GLU A 164 4.63 -5.59 -27.18
N VAL A 165 5.18 -4.93 -26.15
CA VAL A 165 6.45 -5.31 -25.51
C VAL A 165 6.23 -6.03 -24.19
N LEU A 166 5.27 -5.54 -23.38
CA LEU A 166 5.03 -6.01 -22.01
C LEU A 166 3.93 -7.08 -21.95
N GLY A 167 3.18 -7.28 -23.07
CA GLY A 167 2.04 -8.18 -23.13
C GLY A 167 0.80 -7.58 -22.47
N GLU A 168 -0.11 -8.44 -22.04
CA GLU A 168 -1.33 -8.03 -21.37
C GLU A 168 -1.02 -7.51 -19.96
N LEU A 169 -1.37 -6.25 -19.71
CA LEU A 169 -1.26 -5.59 -18.40
C LEU A 169 -2.65 -5.47 -17.80
N ARG A 170 -2.87 -6.04 -16.61
CA ARG A 170 -4.13 -5.98 -15.88
C ARG A 170 -4.00 -5.12 -14.64
N LEU A 171 -4.96 -4.22 -14.43
CA LEU A 171 -4.99 -3.40 -13.22
C LEU A 171 -5.39 -4.23 -12.00
N ASN A 172 -4.52 -4.27 -11.02
CA ASN A 172 -4.83 -4.69 -9.67
C ASN A 172 -5.01 -3.43 -8.80
N ARG A 173 -6.26 -3.11 -8.47
CA ARG A 173 -6.61 -1.89 -7.72
C ARG A 173 -6.19 -1.94 -6.27
N TYR A 174 -6.19 -3.14 -5.67
CA TYR A 174 -5.81 -3.32 -4.27
C TYR A 174 -4.33 -2.98 -4.05
N ASP A 175 -3.47 -3.40 -4.96
CA ASP A 175 -2.02 -3.17 -4.89
C ASP A 175 -1.60 -1.88 -5.64
N GLU A 176 -2.54 -1.21 -6.34
CA GLU A 176 -2.30 -0.01 -7.17
C GLU A 176 -1.22 -0.26 -8.25
N VAL A 177 -1.33 -1.39 -8.94
CA VAL A 177 -0.37 -1.81 -9.96
C VAL A 177 -1.03 -2.33 -11.23
N LEU A 178 -0.38 -2.13 -12.38
CA LEU A 178 -0.63 -2.92 -13.57
C LEU A 178 0.26 -4.16 -13.51
N THR A 179 -0.32 -5.35 -13.62
CA THR A 179 0.39 -6.63 -13.49
C THR A 179 0.48 -7.35 -14.82
N SER A 180 1.60 -8.01 -15.06
CA SER A 180 1.80 -8.91 -16.20
C SER A 180 2.68 -10.11 -15.82
N ASP A 181 2.37 -11.28 -16.38
CA ASP A 181 3.27 -12.42 -16.40
C ASP A 181 4.27 -12.23 -17.54
N PHE A 182 5.48 -11.83 -17.21
CA PHE A 182 6.49 -11.41 -18.18
C PHE A 182 7.67 -12.39 -18.26
N ILE A 183 8.28 -12.50 -19.43
CA ILE A 183 9.50 -13.32 -19.62
C ILE A 183 10.73 -12.42 -19.57
N TRP A 184 11.42 -12.42 -18.42
CA TRP A 184 12.68 -11.71 -18.21
C TRP A 184 13.87 -12.62 -18.42
N CYS A 185 14.70 -12.35 -19.44
CA CYS A 185 15.89 -13.14 -19.73
C CYS A 185 15.65 -14.67 -19.77
N ASN A 186 14.57 -15.10 -20.41
CA ASN A 186 14.09 -16.49 -20.53
C ASN A 186 13.59 -17.11 -19.20
N LYS A 187 13.22 -16.30 -18.22
CA LYS A 187 12.60 -16.73 -16.97
C LYS A 187 11.28 -16.03 -16.77
N PRO A 188 10.22 -16.74 -16.36
CA PRO A 188 8.96 -16.09 -16.00
C PRO A 188 9.15 -15.27 -14.72
N ILE A 189 8.63 -14.06 -14.72
CA ILE A 189 8.58 -13.15 -13.56
C ILE A 189 7.18 -12.55 -13.45
N ALA A 190 6.80 -12.14 -12.25
CA ALA A 190 5.71 -11.20 -12.06
C ALA A 190 6.26 -9.79 -12.27
N LEU A 191 5.71 -9.08 -13.26
CA LEU A 191 6.02 -7.67 -13.53
C LEU A 191 4.89 -6.80 -12.99
N TRP A 192 5.23 -5.86 -12.13
CA TRP A 192 4.29 -4.89 -11.57
C TRP A 192 4.73 -3.48 -11.96
N LEU A 193 3.79 -2.69 -12.46
CA LEU A 193 3.99 -1.27 -12.73
C LEU A 193 3.11 -0.48 -11.78
N ARG A 194 3.71 0.22 -10.82
CA ARG A 194 2.96 1.02 -9.85
C ARG A 194 2.39 2.25 -10.54
N VAL A 195 1.09 2.41 -10.38
CA VAL A 195 0.31 3.46 -11.03
C VAL A 195 -0.64 4.11 -10.02
N ASP A 196 -1.04 5.35 -10.30
CA ASP A 196 -2.19 5.94 -9.61
C ASP A 196 -3.47 5.43 -10.28
N VAL A 197 -4.25 4.65 -9.55
CA VAL A 197 -5.49 4.02 -10.08
C VAL A 197 -6.52 5.06 -10.49
N LEU A 198 -6.54 6.22 -9.82
CA LEU A 198 -7.48 7.30 -10.05
C LEU A 198 -6.97 8.33 -11.08
N ASP A 199 -5.67 8.32 -11.42
CA ASP A 199 -5.08 9.15 -12.48
C ASP A 199 -4.46 8.31 -13.59
N ARG A 200 -5.29 7.89 -14.55
CA ARG A 200 -4.85 7.12 -15.73
C ARG A 200 -3.79 7.83 -16.56
N LYS A 201 -3.60 9.15 -16.42
CA LYS A 201 -2.56 9.90 -17.12
C LYS A 201 -1.15 9.56 -16.63
N SER A 202 -1.02 8.98 -15.43
CA SER A 202 0.25 8.51 -14.88
C SER A 202 0.73 7.20 -15.51
N TRP A 203 -0.18 6.35 -16.02
CA TRP A 203 0.10 4.99 -16.49
C TRP A 203 1.08 4.93 -17.69
N PRO A 204 0.97 5.77 -18.73
CA PRO A 204 1.91 5.77 -19.86
C PRO A 204 3.37 5.98 -19.45
N GLN A 205 3.62 6.72 -18.36
CA GLN A 205 4.97 6.95 -17.87
C GLN A 205 5.56 5.68 -17.29
N ALA A 206 4.85 4.96 -16.42
CA ALA A 206 5.29 3.68 -15.86
C ALA A 206 5.53 2.63 -16.95
N ILE A 207 4.62 2.53 -17.94
CA ILE A 207 4.75 1.64 -19.09
C ILE A 207 6.01 1.98 -19.91
N THR A 208 6.29 3.26 -20.15
CA THR A 208 7.47 3.71 -20.90
C THR A 208 8.76 3.36 -20.18
N LEU A 209 8.83 3.56 -18.87
CA LEU A 209 9.99 3.19 -18.05
C LEU A 209 10.22 1.68 -18.05
N ALA A 210 9.16 0.89 -17.94
CA ALA A 210 9.24 -0.57 -18.02
C ALA A 210 9.78 -1.03 -19.39
N LYS A 211 9.28 -0.48 -20.50
CA LYS A 211 9.80 -0.77 -21.85
C LYS A 211 11.28 -0.43 -21.99
N THR A 212 11.72 0.70 -21.44
CA THR A 212 13.13 1.09 -21.44
C THR A 212 13.98 0.06 -20.70
N MET A 213 13.54 -0.37 -19.52
CA MET A 213 14.25 -1.38 -18.73
C MET A 213 14.25 -2.75 -19.41
N VAL A 214 13.14 -3.14 -20.04
CA VAL A 214 13.01 -4.40 -20.79
C VAL A 214 13.93 -4.40 -22.00
N ALA A 215 14.06 -3.32 -22.74
CA ALA A 215 14.96 -3.20 -23.88
C ALA A 215 16.42 -3.51 -23.51
N GLU A 216 16.83 -3.18 -22.28
CA GLU A 216 18.15 -3.42 -21.72
C GLU A 216 18.19 -4.56 -20.70
N SER A 217 17.19 -5.46 -20.71
CA SER A 217 16.97 -6.48 -19.69
C SER A 217 18.22 -7.30 -19.32
N LYS A 218 19.04 -7.70 -20.32
CA LYS A 218 20.27 -8.44 -20.07
C LYS A 218 21.32 -7.65 -19.29
N SER A 219 21.35 -6.33 -19.48
CA SER A 219 22.24 -5.43 -18.75
C SER A 219 21.79 -5.30 -17.31
N TRP A 220 20.50 -5.01 -17.11
CA TRP A 220 19.87 -4.87 -15.81
C TRP A 220 19.94 -6.17 -14.99
N ASP A 221 19.63 -7.32 -15.60
CA ASP A 221 19.73 -8.62 -14.96
C ASP A 221 21.15 -8.88 -14.43
N ARG A 222 22.17 -8.57 -15.25
CA ARG A 222 23.58 -8.71 -14.84
C ARG A 222 23.94 -7.76 -13.71
N GLN A 223 23.52 -6.51 -13.76
CA GLN A 223 23.81 -5.50 -12.73
C GLN A 223 23.20 -5.90 -11.39
N MET A 224 21.92 -6.23 -11.36
CA MET A 224 21.20 -6.64 -10.14
C MET A 224 21.83 -7.89 -9.52
N ARG A 225 22.07 -8.94 -10.31
CA ARG A 225 22.70 -10.18 -9.81
C ARG A 225 24.12 -9.96 -9.32
N LYS A 226 24.91 -9.16 -10.01
CA LYS A 226 26.28 -8.83 -9.57
C LYS A 226 26.27 -8.04 -8.28
N PHE A 227 25.41 -7.04 -8.17
CA PHE A 227 25.29 -6.22 -6.96
C PHE A 227 24.85 -7.07 -5.76
N ALA A 228 23.81 -7.88 -5.90
CA ALA A 228 23.35 -8.80 -4.87
C ALA A 228 24.44 -9.80 -4.46
N ALA A 229 25.13 -10.39 -5.43
CA ALA A 229 26.19 -11.36 -5.14
C ALA A 229 27.36 -10.74 -4.39
N SER A 230 27.79 -9.54 -4.73
CA SER A 230 28.89 -8.85 -4.02
C SER A 230 28.58 -8.57 -2.56
N ARG A 231 27.29 -8.33 -2.25
CA ARG A 231 26.83 -8.06 -0.88
C ARG A 231 26.71 -9.34 -0.04
N TYR A 232 26.22 -10.44 -0.64
CA TYR A 232 25.74 -11.62 0.09
C TYR A 232 26.54 -12.91 -0.18
N ILE A 233 27.71 -12.84 -0.83
CA ILE A 233 28.58 -14.00 -1.03
C ILE A 233 29.01 -14.67 0.28
N LYS A 234 29.19 -13.90 1.35
CA LYS A 234 29.57 -14.43 2.66
C LYS A 234 28.41 -15.23 3.28
N ASP A 235 27.19 -14.73 3.17
CA ASP A 235 25.99 -15.38 3.67
C ASP A 235 25.70 -16.67 2.89
N ALA A 236 25.86 -16.65 1.57
CA ALA A 236 25.74 -17.83 0.73
C ALA A 236 26.77 -18.92 1.10
N ASN A 237 28.03 -18.54 1.35
CA ASN A 237 29.04 -19.48 1.79
C ASN A 237 28.81 -20.00 3.20
N LYS A 238 28.32 -19.17 4.11
CA LYS A 238 27.89 -19.59 5.44
C LYS A 238 26.76 -20.61 5.35
N PHE A 239 25.76 -20.36 4.52
CA PHE A 239 24.68 -21.33 4.31
C PHE A 239 25.19 -22.67 3.80
N ILE A 240 26.16 -22.69 2.88
CA ILE A 240 26.80 -23.93 2.40
C ILE A 240 27.51 -24.66 3.55
N GLU A 241 28.20 -23.93 4.42
CA GLU A 241 28.89 -24.51 5.59
C GLU A 241 27.85 -25.09 6.57
N ASP A 242 26.80 -24.35 6.89
CA ASP A 242 25.72 -24.79 7.80
C ASP A 242 25.00 -26.05 7.27
N MET A 243 24.71 -26.08 5.97
CA MET A 243 24.11 -27.27 5.33
C MET A 243 25.05 -28.47 5.31
N PHE A 244 26.33 -28.24 5.07
CA PHE A 244 27.34 -29.30 5.13
C PHE A 244 27.41 -29.92 6.54
N HIS A 245 27.43 -29.09 7.59
CA HIS A 245 27.39 -29.54 8.97
C HIS A 245 26.11 -30.28 9.33
N TYR A 246 24.96 -29.86 8.78
CA TYR A 246 23.70 -30.56 8.99
C TYR A 246 23.69 -31.95 8.35
N GLU A 247 24.21 -32.10 7.13
CA GLU A 247 24.24 -33.38 6.41
C GLU A 247 25.29 -34.35 6.95
N TYR A 248 26.42 -33.84 7.42
CA TYR A 248 27.57 -34.64 7.79
C TYR A 248 28.06 -34.44 9.23
N GLY A 249 27.27 -33.76 10.07
CA GLY A 249 27.63 -33.39 11.44
C GLY A 249 28.02 -34.59 12.33
N ASP A 250 27.38 -35.74 12.13
CA ASP A 250 27.67 -36.97 12.85
C ASP A 250 28.97 -37.68 12.40
N MET A 251 29.61 -37.15 11.35
CA MET A 251 30.89 -37.70 10.82
C MET A 251 32.11 -36.91 11.28
N TYR A 252 32.01 -36.11 12.32
CA TYR A 252 33.12 -35.41 12.94
C TYR A 252 33.74 -36.24 14.07
N ASP A 253 35.06 -36.31 14.12
CA ASP A 253 35.82 -36.92 15.22
C ASP A 253 35.69 -36.05 16.52
N GLU A 254 36.20 -36.59 17.65
CA GLU A 254 36.21 -35.87 18.94
C GLU A 254 37.04 -34.57 18.91
N TYR A 255 37.83 -34.33 17.88
CA TYR A 255 38.61 -33.11 17.67
C TYR A 255 37.96 -32.13 16.67
N GLY A 256 36.77 -32.44 16.16
CA GLY A 256 36.03 -31.59 15.21
C GLY A 256 36.51 -31.70 13.76
N ASN A 257 37.30 -32.76 13.40
CA ASN A 257 37.67 -33.01 12.02
C ASN A 257 36.66 -33.96 11.37
N HIS A 258 36.33 -33.74 10.10
CA HIS A 258 35.49 -34.66 9.34
C HIS A 258 36.25 -35.96 9.04
N GLU A 259 35.67 -37.13 9.39
CA GLU A 259 36.30 -38.46 9.23
C GLU A 259 36.80 -38.70 7.79
N SER A 260 36.09 -38.20 6.78
CA SER A 260 36.48 -38.31 5.37
C SER A 260 37.45 -37.23 4.91
N GLY A 261 37.82 -36.24 5.77
CA GLY A 261 38.60 -35.06 5.37
C GLY A 261 37.90 -34.12 4.41
N ALA A 262 36.56 -34.30 4.21
CA ALA A 262 35.80 -33.45 3.34
C ALA A 262 35.59 -32.05 3.97
N THR A 263 35.63 -31.04 3.14
CA THR A 263 35.36 -29.66 3.54
C THR A 263 34.27 -29.06 2.66
N PRO A 264 33.44 -28.17 3.19
CA PRO A 264 32.40 -27.50 2.39
C PRO A 264 33.05 -26.68 1.26
N LYS A 265 32.61 -26.91 0.03
CA LYS A 265 33.15 -26.21 -1.14
C LYS A 265 32.54 -24.85 -1.26
N ARG A 266 33.27 -23.81 -0.86
CA ARG A 266 32.87 -22.42 -1.04
C ARG A 266 32.73 -22.05 -2.52
N ILE A 267 31.78 -21.14 -2.79
CA ILE A 267 31.55 -20.60 -4.12
C ILE A 267 32.15 -19.21 -4.26
N THR A 268 32.43 -18.81 -5.50
CA THR A 268 32.85 -17.45 -5.84
C THR A 268 31.64 -16.55 -6.06
N GLU A 269 31.84 -15.23 -5.94
CA GLU A 269 30.80 -14.21 -6.26
C GLU A 269 30.22 -14.43 -7.67
N ARG A 270 31.06 -14.75 -8.67
CA ARG A 270 30.60 -15.03 -10.03
C ARG A 270 29.68 -16.25 -10.10
N GLN A 271 30.01 -17.33 -9.38
CA GLN A 271 29.17 -18.53 -9.33
C GLN A 271 27.84 -18.23 -8.64
N PHE A 272 27.87 -17.45 -7.56
CA PHE A 272 26.65 -17.02 -6.87
C PHE A 272 25.80 -16.12 -7.77
N ALA A 273 26.37 -15.09 -8.40
CA ALA A 273 25.66 -14.23 -9.34
C ALA A 273 25.02 -15.02 -10.50
N THR A 274 25.68 -16.08 -10.97
CA THR A 274 25.12 -16.93 -12.04
C THR A 274 23.93 -17.76 -11.55
N ALA A 275 23.92 -18.14 -10.28
CA ALA A 275 22.83 -18.95 -9.69
C ALA A 275 21.62 -18.11 -9.28
N LEU A 276 21.78 -16.81 -9.09
CA LEU A 276 20.66 -15.88 -8.82
C LEU A 276 19.80 -15.70 -10.08
N TYR A 277 18.50 -15.55 -9.88
CA TYR A 277 17.57 -15.16 -10.93
C TYR A 277 16.47 -14.25 -10.37
N ILE A 278 15.99 -13.33 -11.18
CA ILE A 278 14.89 -12.44 -10.83
C ILE A 278 13.59 -13.24 -10.95
N CYS A 279 12.70 -13.10 -9.96
CA CYS A 279 11.38 -13.70 -9.97
C CYS A 279 10.25 -12.67 -9.86
N PHE A 280 10.57 -11.44 -9.48
CA PHE A 280 9.63 -10.34 -9.34
C PHE A 280 10.34 -9.03 -9.69
N LEU A 281 9.64 -8.13 -10.36
CA LEU A 281 10.12 -6.79 -10.70
C LEU A 281 8.96 -5.80 -10.59
N GLU A 282 9.10 -4.80 -9.75
CA GLU A 282 8.20 -3.65 -9.63
C GLU A 282 8.92 -2.39 -10.14
N ILE A 283 8.21 -1.59 -10.94
CA ILE A 283 8.73 -0.33 -11.50
C ILE A 283 7.74 0.77 -11.16
N ASN A 284 8.22 1.87 -10.57
CA ASN A 284 7.44 3.04 -10.20
C ASN A 284 7.48 4.10 -11.30
N ALA A 285 6.47 4.97 -11.35
CA ALA A 285 6.40 6.06 -12.31
C ALA A 285 7.52 7.11 -12.15
N ASP A 286 8.17 7.18 -10.98
CA ASP A 286 9.32 8.06 -10.73
C ASP A 286 10.66 7.49 -11.23
N GLY A 287 10.67 6.26 -11.72
CA GLY A 287 11.84 5.55 -12.21
C GLY A 287 12.50 4.63 -11.18
N SER A 288 12.10 4.67 -9.92
CA SER A 288 12.58 3.71 -8.93
C SER A 288 12.05 2.32 -9.24
N PHE A 289 12.83 1.29 -8.89
CA PHE A 289 12.42 -0.10 -9.05
C PHE A 289 12.80 -0.96 -7.85
N TYR A 290 12.06 -2.04 -7.67
CA TYR A 290 12.29 -3.09 -6.69
C TYR A 290 12.26 -4.45 -7.37
N ALA A 291 13.29 -5.25 -7.19
CA ALA A 291 13.38 -6.59 -7.76
C ALA A 291 13.67 -7.64 -6.69
N VAL A 292 13.05 -8.80 -6.81
CA VAL A 292 13.30 -9.94 -5.92
C VAL A 292 14.09 -11.00 -6.66
N LEU A 293 15.26 -11.35 -6.12
CA LEU A 293 16.14 -12.38 -6.63
C LEU A 293 16.05 -13.63 -5.75
N ARG A 294 16.02 -14.79 -6.38
CA ARG A 294 16.03 -16.11 -5.72
C ARG A 294 17.25 -16.93 -6.08
N CYS A 295 17.66 -17.76 -5.14
CA CYS A 295 18.63 -18.81 -5.35
C CYS A 295 18.39 -19.96 -4.37
N HIS A 296 17.63 -20.97 -4.77
CA HIS A 296 17.32 -22.12 -3.89
C HIS A 296 18.56 -22.85 -3.39
N LYS A 297 19.62 -22.87 -4.20
CA LYS A 297 20.82 -23.66 -3.93
C LYS A 297 21.69 -23.10 -2.80
N TYR A 298 21.72 -21.76 -2.64
CA TYR A 298 22.71 -21.10 -1.79
C TYR A 298 22.12 -20.15 -0.75
N LEU A 299 20.79 -20.03 -0.68
CA LEU A 299 20.11 -19.13 0.25
C LEU A 299 19.04 -19.82 1.11
N GLY A 300 18.81 -21.14 0.94
CA GLY A 300 17.87 -21.88 1.77
C GLY A 300 16.43 -21.36 1.74
N GLY A 301 15.97 -20.87 0.61
CA GLY A 301 14.62 -20.31 0.47
C GLY A 301 14.52 -18.80 0.73
N LYS A 302 15.56 -18.16 1.27
CA LYS A 302 15.60 -16.70 1.41
C LYS A 302 15.68 -16.03 0.04
N THR A 303 15.21 -14.80 -0.02
CA THR A 303 15.28 -13.95 -1.22
C THR A 303 16.21 -12.76 -0.98
N ILE A 304 16.66 -12.13 -2.04
CA ILE A 304 17.40 -10.87 -2.00
C ILE A 304 16.54 -9.83 -2.70
N ALA A 305 16.12 -8.83 -1.97
CA ALA A 305 15.50 -7.62 -2.50
C ALA A 305 16.61 -6.70 -3.04
N VAL A 306 16.41 -6.16 -4.25
CA VAL A 306 17.32 -5.21 -4.89
C VAL A 306 16.54 -3.98 -5.29
N GLU A 307 17.02 -2.81 -4.86
CA GLU A 307 16.45 -1.52 -5.20
C GLU A 307 17.39 -0.74 -6.12
N GLY A 308 16.79 0.02 -6.99
CA GLY A 308 17.50 0.85 -7.94
C GLY A 308 16.63 1.94 -8.56
N ASP A 309 17.20 2.64 -9.52
CA ASP A 309 16.50 3.62 -10.35
C ASP A 309 16.95 3.44 -11.80
N VAL A 310 16.01 3.53 -12.73
CA VAL A 310 16.25 3.28 -14.17
C VAL A 310 17.32 4.21 -14.74
N ASN A 311 17.52 5.40 -14.18
CA ASN A 311 18.48 6.38 -14.64
C ASN A 311 19.84 6.29 -13.92
N THR A 312 19.83 5.90 -12.65
CA THR A 312 21.05 5.94 -11.80
C THR A 312 21.66 4.57 -11.51
N GLY A 313 20.88 3.49 -11.74
CA GLY A 313 21.33 2.10 -11.52
C GLY A 313 20.94 1.54 -10.17
N VAL A 314 21.53 0.40 -9.81
CA VAL A 314 21.28 -0.33 -8.55
C VAL A 314 22.04 0.35 -7.41
N TYR A 315 21.37 0.61 -6.27
CA TYR A 315 21.98 1.27 -5.11
C TYR A 315 21.82 0.50 -3.79
N ARG A 316 20.88 -0.45 -3.69
CA ARG A 316 20.63 -1.19 -2.45
C ARG A 316 20.32 -2.66 -2.71
N ALA A 317 20.70 -3.52 -1.78
CA ALA A 317 20.24 -4.90 -1.73
C ALA A 317 20.13 -5.33 -0.27
N ASP A 318 19.07 -6.05 0.07
CA ASP A 318 18.78 -6.60 1.40
C ASP A 318 18.33 -8.05 1.30
N ILE A 319 18.69 -8.89 2.30
CA ILE A 319 18.10 -10.23 2.41
C ILE A 319 16.73 -10.08 3.06
N ASP A 320 15.72 -10.55 2.34
CA ASP A 320 14.34 -10.59 2.80
C ASP A 320 14.02 -12.01 3.33
N ILE A 321 13.43 -12.05 4.51
CA ILE A 321 12.99 -13.30 5.16
C ILE A 321 11.46 -13.30 5.03
N PHE A 322 10.95 -13.86 3.93
CA PHE A 322 9.52 -14.16 3.80
C PHE A 322 9.15 -15.42 4.55
#